data_2cadd1a8d77b71a9618f836055a60019
#
_entry.id   2cadd1a8d77b71a9618f836055a60019
#
_cell.length_a   1.000
_cell.length_b   1.000
_cell.length_c   1.000
_cell.angle_alpha   90.00
_cell.angle_beta   90.00
_cell.angle_gamma   90.00
#
_symmetry.space_group_name_H-M   'P 1'
#
loop_
_entity.id
_entity.type
_entity.pdbx_description
1 polymer ?
#
loop_
_entity_poly.entity_id
_entity_poly.type
_entity_poly.pdbx_seq_one_letter_code
_entity_poly.pdbx_strand_id
1 'polypeptide(L)'
;DKLLFFIYDPHGIPQLTEFVNRWQVLAQDNGLPPFYFIGNVTRSIEQEKGNALDAYALDLKNKAFNIEKNTVLRKGLSYLFPFPINVIRYSKAIDKMVDDILFRKSKIYPIIYPNWDHSPRAGNSASIMHGSTPQLWGKLLEKVISLIHDKDEGDQIIFIKSWNEWGEGNYLEPDLKYGRGYLDVMNKMLRKENVYNERGKW
;
A
#
# COMPACT_ATOMS: atom_id res chain seq x y z
N ASP A 1 11.16 -17.71 -12.91
CA ASP A 1 11.24 -16.25 -12.83
C ASP A 1 10.09 -15.64 -13.62
N LYS A 2 9.46 -14.54 -13.08
CA LYS A 2 8.40 -13.77 -13.74
C LYS A 2 8.71 -12.28 -13.65
N LEU A 3 8.28 -11.51 -14.64
CA LEU A 3 8.39 -10.05 -14.62
C LEU A 3 7.19 -9.45 -13.87
N LEU A 4 7.43 -8.68 -12.82
CA LEU A 4 6.35 -8.06 -12.06
C LEU A 4 5.74 -6.89 -12.84
N PHE A 5 4.41 -6.89 -13.01
CA PHE A 5 3.64 -5.81 -13.62
C PHE A 5 2.54 -5.34 -12.66
N PHE A 6 2.66 -4.11 -12.16
CA PHE A 6 1.69 -3.53 -11.24
C PHE A 6 0.66 -2.69 -11.99
N ILE A 7 -0.63 -3.01 -11.81
CA ILE A 7 -1.76 -2.28 -12.41
C ILE A 7 -2.41 -1.42 -11.32
N TYR A 8 -2.28 -0.10 -11.44
CA TYR A 8 -2.78 0.85 -10.45
C TYR A 8 -4.31 0.91 -10.39
N ASP A 9 -5.00 0.85 -11.52
CA ASP A 9 -6.46 0.82 -11.62
C ASP A 9 -6.92 -0.28 -12.58
N PRO A 10 -7.07 -1.52 -12.11
CA PRO A 10 -7.54 -2.63 -12.93
C PRO A 10 -8.95 -2.41 -13.51
N HIS A 11 -9.82 -1.71 -12.77
CA HIS A 11 -11.19 -1.43 -13.22
C HIS A 11 -11.26 -0.38 -14.33
N GLY A 12 -10.24 0.47 -14.43
CA GLY A 12 -10.11 1.47 -15.50
C GLY A 12 -9.65 0.88 -16.83
N ILE A 13 -9.25 -0.40 -16.88
CA ILE A 13 -8.82 -1.06 -18.11
C ILE A 13 -9.99 -1.82 -18.73
N PRO A 14 -10.56 -1.35 -19.87
CA PRO A 14 -11.52 -2.14 -20.62
C PRO A 14 -10.90 -3.47 -21.05
N GLN A 15 -11.65 -4.57 -20.93
CA GLN A 15 -11.18 -5.89 -21.35
C GLN A 15 -9.85 -6.31 -20.69
N LEU A 16 -9.75 -6.17 -19.37
CA LEU A 16 -8.53 -6.50 -18.60
C LEU A 16 -7.94 -7.86 -18.95
N THR A 17 -8.78 -8.88 -19.13
CA THR A 17 -8.32 -10.23 -19.53
C THR A 17 -7.61 -10.23 -20.88
N GLU A 18 -8.13 -9.50 -21.86
CA GLU A 18 -7.49 -9.38 -23.18
C GLU A 18 -6.16 -8.62 -23.07
N PHE A 19 -6.12 -7.54 -22.27
CA PHE A 19 -4.89 -6.81 -21.99
C PHE A 19 -3.81 -7.72 -21.41
N VAL A 20 -4.13 -8.48 -20.37
CA VAL A 20 -3.19 -9.44 -19.73
C VAL A 20 -2.70 -10.49 -20.73
N ASN A 21 -3.62 -11.12 -21.48
CA ASN A 21 -3.26 -12.13 -22.48
C ASN A 21 -2.35 -11.58 -23.56
N ARG A 22 -2.62 -10.38 -24.07
CA ARG A 22 -1.80 -9.72 -25.09
C ARG A 22 -0.37 -9.47 -24.59
N TRP A 23 -0.20 -9.01 -23.33
CA TRP A 23 1.12 -8.83 -22.75
C TRP A 23 1.88 -10.13 -22.55
N GLN A 24 1.19 -11.24 -22.19
CA GLN A 24 1.83 -12.56 -22.11
C GLN A 24 2.33 -13.04 -23.46
N VAL A 25 1.52 -12.88 -24.52
CA VAL A 25 1.93 -13.22 -25.89
C VAL A 25 3.13 -12.38 -26.32
N LEU A 26 3.11 -11.06 -26.10
CA LEU A 26 4.23 -10.19 -26.43
C LEU A 26 5.51 -10.57 -25.68
N ALA A 27 5.43 -10.96 -24.42
CA ALA A 27 6.59 -11.44 -23.67
C ALA A 27 7.16 -12.70 -24.34
N GLN A 28 6.31 -13.67 -24.64
CA GLN A 28 6.71 -14.92 -25.31
C GLN A 28 7.36 -14.65 -26.66
N ASP A 29 6.76 -13.82 -27.51
CA ASP A 29 7.25 -13.50 -28.86
C ASP A 29 8.61 -12.78 -28.83
N ASN A 30 8.92 -12.10 -27.73
CA ASN A 30 10.19 -11.41 -27.52
C ASN A 30 11.20 -12.18 -26.64
N GLY A 31 10.94 -13.45 -26.33
CA GLY A 31 11.82 -14.27 -25.51
C GLY A 31 11.97 -13.80 -24.06
N LEU A 32 11.01 -13.06 -23.53
CA LEU A 32 10.99 -12.57 -22.16
C LEU A 32 10.28 -13.57 -21.25
N PRO A 33 10.62 -13.60 -19.95
CA PRO A 33 9.85 -14.33 -18.97
C PRO A 33 8.38 -13.84 -18.93
N PRO A 34 7.42 -14.69 -18.53
CA PRO A 34 6.04 -14.27 -18.41
C PRO A 34 5.87 -13.19 -17.33
N PHE A 35 4.87 -12.34 -17.51
CA PHE A 35 4.53 -11.35 -16.50
C PHE A 35 3.78 -11.97 -15.33
N TYR A 36 3.95 -11.38 -14.16
CA TYR A 36 3.17 -11.59 -12.96
C TYR A 36 2.37 -10.31 -12.69
N PHE A 37 1.06 -10.35 -12.96
CA PHE A 37 0.20 -9.18 -12.89
C PHE A 37 -0.38 -9.02 -11.49
N ILE A 38 -0.11 -7.86 -10.88
CA ILE A 38 -0.64 -7.49 -9.57
C ILE A 38 -1.56 -6.29 -9.72
N GLY A 39 -2.83 -6.43 -9.33
CA GLY A 39 -3.79 -5.34 -9.36
C GLY A 39 -3.92 -4.62 -8.02
N ASN A 40 -3.97 -3.28 -8.04
CA ASN A 40 -4.30 -2.51 -6.85
C ASN A 40 -5.79 -2.58 -6.53
N VAL A 41 -6.12 -2.91 -5.28
CA VAL A 41 -7.49 -3.02 -4.78
C VAL A 41 -7.69 -2.10 -3.59
N THR A 42 -8.68 -1.21 -3.69
CA THR A 42 -9.03 -0.24 -2.63
C THR A 42 -10.31 -0.61 -1.88
N ARG A 43 -10.97 -1.69 -2.28
CA ARG A 43 -12.27 -2.15 -1.76
C ARG A 43 -12.21 -3.61 -1.31
N SER A 44 -13.27 -4.39 -1.52
CA SER A 44 -13.31 -5.80 -1.19
C SER A 44 -12.64 -6.66 -2.27
N ILE A 45 -11.71 -7.53 -1.84
CA ILE A 45 -11.08 -8.53 -2.73
C ILE A 45 -12.10 -9.52 -3.30
N GLU A 46 -13.23 -9.71 -2.63
CA GLU A 46 -14.28 -10.63 -3.09
C GLU A 46 -14.89 -10.19 -4.42
N GLN A 47 -14.84 -8.89 -4.73
CA GLN A 47 -15.31 -8.34 -6.01
C GLN A 47 -14.33 -8.59 -7.16
N GLU A 48 -13.09 -9.00 -6.85
CA GLU A 48 -12.02 -9.24 -7.83
C GLU A 48 -11.97 -10.71 -8.33
N LYS A 49 -12.85 -11.57 -7.82
CA LYS A 49 -12.90 -12.98 -8.24
C LYS A 49 -13.23 -13.11 -9.73
N GLY A 50 -12.36 -13.79 -10.47
CA GLY A 50 -12.53 -14.00 -11.90
C GLY A 50 -11.71 -13.08 -12.82
N ASN A 51 -10.94 -12.16 -12.26
CA ASN A 51 -10.00 -11.34 -13.01
C ASN A 51 -8.76 -12.15 -13.42
N ALA A 52 -8.17 -11.80 -14.57
CA ALA A 52 -6.99 -12.46 -15.12
C ALA A 52 -5.67 -12.10 -14.38
N LEU A 53 -5.77 -11.54 -13.18
CA LEU A 53 -4.61 -11.11 -12.39
C LEU A 53 -4.06 -12.26 -11.56
N ASP A 54 -2.74 -12.31 -11.40
CA ASP A 54 -2.05 -13.32 -10.59
C ASP A 54 -2.20 -13.03 -9.08
N ALA A 55 -2.25 -11.75 -8.69
CA ALA A 55 -2.29 -11.32 -7.29
C ALA A 55 -2.91 -9.92 -7.13
N TYR A 56 -3.11 -9.53 -5.87
CA TYR A 56 -3.73 -8.24 -5.51
C TYR A 56 -2.90 -7.50 -4.46
N ALA A 57 -2.68 -6.22 -4.69
CA ALA A 57 -2.13 -5.29 -3.71
C ALA A 57 -3.27 -4.52 -3.04
N LEU A 58 -3.43 -4.69 -1.72
CA LEU A 58 -4.56 -4.19 -0.97
C LEU A 58 -4.24 -2.84 -0.32
N ASP A 59 -4.92 -1.78 -0.78
CA ASP A 59 -4.83 -0.43 -0.25
C ASP A 59 -5.96 -0.15 0.74
N LEU A 60 -5.67 -0.18 2.03
CA LEU A 60 -6.63 0.07 3.11
C LEU A 60 -6.63 1.53 3.62
N LYS A 61 -6.00 2.46 2.93
CA LYS A 61 -5.95 3.87 3.34
C LYS A 61 -7.36 4.46 3.55
N ASN A 62 -8.28 4.19 2.64
CA ASN A 62 -9.65 4.70 2.74
C ASN A 62 -10.40 4.13 3.95
N LYS A 63 -10.15 2.88 4.33
CA LYS A 63 -10.66 2.25 5.56
C LYS A 63 -10.16 3.00 6.81
N ALA A 64 -8.91 3.48 6.79
CA ALA A 64 -8.36 4.26 7.91
C ALA A 64 -9.14 5.54 8.18
N PHE A 65 -9.63 6.21 7.15
CA PHE A 65 -10.41 7.44 7.26
C PHE A 65 -11.93 7.22 7.43
N ASN A 66 -12.44 5.98 7.40
CA ASN A 66 -13.89 5.68 7.36
C ASN A 66 -14.61 6.41 6.22
N ILE A 67 -13.95 6.62 5.08
CA ILE A 67 -14.47 7.43 3.96
C ILE A 67 -15.77 6.85 3.40
N GLU A 68 -15.95 5.54 3.47
CA GLU A 68 -17.11 4.84 2.90
C GLU A 68 -18.43 5.18 3.60
N LYS A 69 -18.41 5.61 4.86
CA LYS A 69 -19.63 5.74 5.68
C LYS A 69 -20.32 7.10 5.65
N ASN A 70 -19.68 8.20 5.20
CA ASN A 70 -20.25 9.54 5.37
C ASN A 70 -19.83 10.58 4.30
N THR A 71 -19.70 10.21 3.04
CA THR A 71 -19.15 11.09 1.99
C THR A 71 -19.98 12.36 1.77
N VAL A 72 -21.32 12.27 1.82
CA VAL A 72 -22.22 13.41 1.57
C VAL A 72 -22.18 14.41 2.73
N LEU A 73 -22.30 13.91 3.97
CA LEU A 73 -22.27 14.76 5.16
C LEU A 73 -20.90 15.46 5.32
N ARG A 74 -19.81 14.74 5.04
CA ARG A 74 -18.44 15.29 5.10
C ARG A 74 -18.20 16.35 4.03
N LYS A 75 -18.67 16.15 2.80
CA LYS A 75 -18.61 17.17 1.76
C LYS A 75 -19.38 18.44 2.16
N GLY A 76 -20.58 18.29 2.70
CA GLY A 76 -21.35 19.42 3.20
C GLY A 76 -20.63 20.19 4.32
N LEU A 77 -20.06 19.47 5.29
CA LEU A 77 -19.30 20.07 6.41
C LEU A 77 -18.00 20.74 5.95
N SER A 78 -17.32 20.24 4.92
CA SER A 78 -16.07 20.87 4.43
C SER A 78 -16.28 22.26 3.82
N TYR A 79 -17.49 22.60 3.41
CA TYR A 79 -17.84 23.96 2.97
C TYR A 79 -18.07 24.93 4.16
N LEU A 80 -18.42 24.40 5.33
CA LEU A 80 -18.69 25.21 6.53
C LEU A 80 -17.46 25.46 7.38
N PHE A 81 -16.43 24.62 7.25
CA PHE A 81 -15.21 24.71 8.07
C PHE A 81 -13.99 25.04 7.19
N PRO A 82 -13.15 26.00 7.60
CA PRO A 82 -11.97 26.44 6.84
C PRO A 82 -10.75 25.51 7.02
N PHE A 83 -10.95 24.26 7.46
CA PHE A 83 -9.88 23.29 7.71
C PHE A 83 -10.31 21.87 7.37
N PRO A 84 -9.38 20.95 7.06
CA PRO A 84 -9.67 19.56 6.77
C PRO A 84 -10.37 18.86 7.91
N ILE A 85 -11.48 18.17 7.62
CA ILE A 85 -12.26 17.41 8.60
C ILE A 85 -11.92 15.92 8.65
N ASN A 86 -11.15 15.43 7.67
CA ASN A 86 -10.71 14.04 7.59
C ASN A 86 -9.30 13.88 8.17
N VAL A 87 -9.18 14.12 9.49
CA VAL A 87 -7.89 14.01 10.17
C VAL A 87 -7.91 12.83 11.13
N ILE A 88 -6.89 11.98 11.03
CA ILE A 88 -6.67 10.85 11.93
C ILE A 88 -5.23 10.88 12.46
N ARG A 89 -5.01 10.45 13.70
CA ARG A 89 -3.65 10.22 14.19
C ARG A 89 -3.03 9.02 13.48
N TYR A 90 -1.80 9.15 13.02
CA TYR A 90 -1.10 8.06 12.33
C TYR A 90 -1.04 6.78 13.18
N SER A 91 -0.85 6.91 14.50
CA SER A 91 -0.86 5.76 15.42
C SER A 91 -2.19 4.97 15.41
N LYS A 92 -3.33 5.65 15.17
CA LYS A 92 -4.64 4.99 15.01
C LYS A 92 -4.88 4.48 13.58
N ALA A 93 -4.24 5.13 12.59
CA ALA A 93 -4.33 4.71 11.20
C ALA A 93 -3.62 3.36 10.97
N ILE A 94 -2.53 3.10 11.68
CA ILE A 94 -1.78 1.83 11.62
C ILE A 94 -2.72 0.64 11.77
N ASP A 95 -3.55 0.60 12.81
CA ASP A 95 -4.44 -0.54 13.08
C ASP A 95 -5.54 -0.70 12.03
N LYS A 96 -5.92 0.39 11.37
CA LYS A 96 -6.94 0.38 10.33
C LYS A 96 -6.39 0.07 8.92
N MET A 97 -5.12 0.36 8.68
CA MET A 97 -4.42 0.06 7.43
C MET A 97 -3.94 -1.39 7.35
N VAL A 98 -4.03 -2.14 8.43
CA VAL A 98 -3.60 -3.54 8.49
C VAL A 98 -4.83 -4.44 8.60
N ASP A 99 -4.85 -5.49 7.81
CA ASP A 99 -5.84 -6.56 7.90
C ASP A 99 -5.12 -7.87 8.19
N ASP A 100 -5.21 -8.30 9.45
CA ASP A 100 -4.46 -9.44 9.97
C ASP A 100 -4.84 -10.77 9.29
N ILE A 101 -6.04 -10.86 8.72
CA ILE A 101 -6.51 -12.08 8.03
C ILE A 101 -6.09 -12.05 6.56
N LEU A 102 -6.34 -10.92 5.88
CA LEU A 102 -6.08 -10.82 4.43
C LEU A 102 -4.58 -10.80 4.14
N PHE A 103 -3.78 -10.11 4.92
CA PHE A 103 -2.34 -10.03 4.67
C PHE A 103 -1.59 -11.35 4.88
N ARG A 104 -2.18 -12.32 5.58
CA ARG A 104 -1.63 -13.69 5.69
C ARG A 104 -1.95 -14.57 4.48
N LYS A 105 -2.91 -14.17 3.63
CA LYS A 105 -3.26 -14.96 2.44
C LYS A 105 -2.19 -14.83 1.37
N SER A 106 -1.89 -15.94 0.69
CA SER A 106 -1.09 -15.96 -0.52
C SER A 106 -1.67 -15.02 -1.57
N LYS A 107 -0.82 -14.39 -2.38
CA LYS A 107 -1.20 -13.49 -3.48
C LYS A 107 -1.99 -12.23 -3.06
N ILE A 108 -1.99 -11.88 -1.77
CA ILE A 108 -2.51 -10.62 -1.26
C ILE A 108 -1.36 -9.86 -0.60
N TYR A 109 -1.02 -8.72 -1.17
CA TYR A 109 0.12 -7.91 -0.76
C TYR A 109 -0.33 -6.61 -0.11
N PRO A 110 0.23 -6.21 1.04
CA PRO A 110 -0.11 -4.96 1.68
C PRO A 110 0.44 -3.75 0.91
N ILE A 111 -0.36 -2.69 0.79
CA ILE A 111 0.12 -1.33 0.46
C ILE A 111 0.12 -0.52 1.75
N ILE A 112 1.28 0.01 2.13
CA ILE A 112 1.45 0.78 3.36
C ILE A 112 2.02 2.18 3.10
N TYR A 113 1.76 3.08 4.03
CA TYR A 113 2.05 4.51 3.90
C TYR A 113 2.93 4.98 5.06
N PRO A 114 4.11 5.58 4.80
CA PRO A 114 4.96 6.16 5.86
C PRO A 114 4.32 7.41 6.47
N ASN A 115 3.62 8.18 5.68
CA ASN A 115 2.92 9.41 6.04
C ASN A 115 1.82 9.70 5.02
N TRP A 116 0.93 10.68 5.31
CA TRP A 116 -0.11 11.11 4.38
C TRP A 116 -0.66 12.48 4.77
N ASP A 117 -0.51 13.46 3.89
CA ASP A 117 -1.15 14.78 4.01
C ASP A 117 -1.55 15.29 2.62
N HIS A 118 -2.81 15.07 2.27
CA HIS A 118 -3.36 15.47 0.97
C HIS A 118 -3.78 16.95 0.89
N SER A 119 -3.49 17.75 1.92
CA SER A 119 -3.92 19.14 1.98
C SER A 119 -3.35 20.03 0.85
N PRO A 120 -2.13 19.83 0.34
CA PRO A 120 -1.63 20.65 -0.77
C PRO A 120 -2.45 20.52 -2.06
N ARG A 121 -3.11 19.37 -2.28
CA ARG A 121 -3.94 19.13 -3.48
C ARG A 121 -5.43 19.36 -3.25
N ALA A 122 -5.94 19.07 -2.07
CA ALA A 122 -7.38 19.00 -1.81
C ALA A 122 -7.89 20.08 -0.83
N GLY A 123 -7.01 20.92 -0.27
CA GLY A 123 -7.39 21.97 0.69
C GLY A 123 -8.26 21.40 1.82
N ASN A 124 -9.42 22.02 2.04
CA ASN A 124 -10.36 21.62 3.11
C ASN A 124 -10.97 20.22 2.92
N SER A 125 -10.94 19.66 1.71
CA SER A 125 -11.42 18.30 1.42
C SER A 125 -10.37 17.23 1.65
N ALA A 126 -9.20 17.61 2.14
CA ALA A 126 -8.08 16.71 2.34
C ALA A 126 -8.35 15.65 3.42
N SER A 127 -7.68 14.52 3.27
CA SER A 127 -7.48 13.53 4.32
C SER A 127 -6.05 13.60 4.82
N ILE A 128 -5.86 13.55 6.14
CA ILE A 128 -4.55 13.74 6.79
C ILE A 128 -4.34 12.67 7.86
N MET A 129 -3.21 11.96 7.79
CA MET A 129 -2.68 11.13 8.88
C MET A 129 -1.62 11.93 9.64
N HIS A 130 -2.02 12.66 10.68
CA HIS A 130 -1.08 13.52 11.38
C HIS A 130 -0.25 12.78 12.43
N GLY A 131 0.94 13.29 12.72
CA GLY A 131 1.82 12.77 13.76
C GLY A 131 2.55 11.50 13.37
N SER A 132 2.78 11.27 12.07
CA SER A 132 3.72 10.24 11.62
C SER A 132 5.13 10.56 12.11
N THR A 133 5.84 9.53 12.54
CA THR A 133 7.24 9.56 12.94
C THR A 133 7.95 8.30 12.46
N PRO A 134 9.29 8.32 12.32
CA PRO A 134 10.05 7.11 12.00
C PRO A 134 9.76 5.92 12.92
N GLN A 135 9.53 6.18 14.22
CA GLN A 135 9.22 5.13 15.21
C GLN A 135 7.84 4.49 14.95
N LEU A 136 6.83 5.30 14.61
CA LEU A 136 5.49 4.78 14.27
C LEU A 136 5.49 4.06 12.91
N TRP A 137 6.27 4.55 11.95
CA TRP A 137 6.53 3.85 10.71
C TRP A 137 7.16 2.47 10.95
N GLY A 138 8.15 2.39 11.83
CA GLY A 138 8.76 1.12 12.23
C GLY A 138 7.75 0.14 12.84
N LYS A 139 6.79 0.61 13.66
CA LYS A 139 5.72 -0.23 14.21
C LYS A 139 4.81 -0.78 13.11
N LEU A 140 4.47 0.03 12.11
CA LEU A 140 3.68 -0.44 10.96
C LEU A 140 4.44 -1.50 10.16
N LEU A 141 5.72 -1.25 9.86
CA LEU A 141 6.56 -2.22 9.17
C LEU A 141 6.67 -3.54 9.93
N GLU A 142 7.01 -3.49 11.22
CA GLU A 142 7.13 -4.69 12.08
C GLU A 142 5.83 -5.50 12.09
N LYS A 143 4.68 -4.83 12.22
CA LYS A 143 3.37 -5.49 12.20
C LYS A 143 3.11 -6.17 10.85
N VAL A 144 3.34 -5.48 9.73
CA VAL A 144 3.08 -6.03 8.38
C VAL A 144 4.05 -7.15 8.04
N ILE A 145 5.33 -6.98 8.34
CA ILE A 145 6.37 -7.98 8.15
C ILE A 145 5.99 -9.27 8.89
N SER A 146 5.59 -9.19 10.16
CA SER A 146 5.18 -10.36 10.95
C SER A 146 3.96 -11.11 10.37
N LEU A 147 3.11 -10.43 9.62
CA LEU A 147 1.93 -11.04 8.97
C LEU A 147 2.27 -11.78 7.68
N ILE A 148 3.31 -11.36 6.98
CA ILE A 148 3.71 -11.96 5.71
C ILE A 148 4.86 -12.95 5.85
N HIS A 149 5.52 -12.99 7.00
CA HIS A 149 6.70 -13.83 7.25
C HIS A 149 6.47 -15.32 6.97
N ASP A 150 5.28 -15.83 7.30
CA ASP A 150 4.93 -17.25 7.13
C ASP A 150 4.49 -17.61 5.71
N LYS A 151 4.49 -16.64 4.77
CA LYS A 151 4.21 -16.89 3.36
C LYS A 151 5.44 -17.47 2.65
N ASP A 152 5.19 -18.10 1.50
CA ASP A 152 6.28 -18.46 0.60
C ASP A 152 7.12 -17.23 0.25
N GLU A 153 8.42 -17.39 0.08
CA GLU A 153 9.36 -16.29 -0.15
C GLU A 153 8.95 -15.38 -1.32
N GLY A 154 8.41 -15.97 -2.40
CA GLY A 154 7.87 -15.22 -3.55
C GLY A 154 6.63 -14.38 -3.25
N ASP A 155 5.92 -14.65 -2.15
CA ASP A 155 4.72 -13.95 -1.70
C ASP A 155 4.98 -12.95 -0.56
N GLN A 156 6.22 -12.81 -0.11
CA GLN A 156 6.63 -11.85 0.92
C GLN A 156 6.89 -10.45 0.33
N ILE A 157 5.86 -9.88 -0.28
CA ILE A 157 5.94 -8.59 -0.97
C ILE A 157 5.16 -7.52 -0.19
N ILE A 158 5.77 -6.35 -0.02
CA ILE A 158 5.14 -5.14 0.56
C ILE A 158 5.28 -4.00 -0.46
N PHE A 159 4.18 -3.37 -0.80
CA PHE A 159 4.19 -2.13 -1.56
C PHE A 159 4.20 -0.94 -0.62
N ILE A 160 5.14 -0.03 -0.83
CA ILE A 160 5.23 1.22 -0.05
C ILE A 160 4.81 2.37 -0.95
N LYS A 161 3.79 3.06 -0.57
CA LYS A 161 3.34 4.27 -1.22
C LYS A 161 3.67 5.46 -0.32
N SER A 162 4.64 6.34 -0.71
CA SER A 162 5.47 6.26 -1.90
C SER A 162 6.91 6.68 -1.59
N TRP A 163 7.77 6.68 -2.61
CA TRP A 163 9.13 7.19 -2.48
C TRP A 163 9.12 8.72 -2.34
N ASN A 164 8.43 9.45 -3.22
CA ASN A 164 8.56 10.90 -3.37
C ASN A 164 7.25 11.64 -3.75
N GLU A 165 6.10 11.21 -3.29
CA GLU A 165 4.84 11.92 -3.54
C GLU A 165 4.62 13.07 -2.54
N TRP A 166 5.46 14.09 -2.63
CA TRP A 166 5.45 15.27 -1.77
C TRP A 166 4.13 16.05 -1.83
N GLY A 167 3.47 16.08 -3.00
CA GLY A 167 2.17 16.74 -3.19
C GLY A 167 1.02 16.12 -2.39
N GLU A 168 1.20 14.90 -1.91
CA GLU A 168 0.26 14.21 -1.01
C GLU A 168 0.86 13.98 0.39
N GLY A 169 1.96 14.66 0.72
CA GLY A 169 2.69 14.47 1.97
C GLY A 169 2.98 12.99 2.23
N ASN A 170 3.34 12.25 1.18
CA ASN A 170 3.47 10.81 1.18
C ASN A 170 4.81 10.40 0.57
N TYR A 171 5.83 10.29 1.40
CA TYR A 171 7.21 10.14 0.93
C TYR A 171 8.09 9.37 1.93
N LEU A 172 9.12 8.71 1.39
CA LEU A 172 10.23 8.10 2.13
C LEU A 172 11.54 8.85 1.94
N GLU A 173 11.63 9.74 0.95
CA GLU A 173 12.81 10.59 0.75
C GLU A 173 13.19 11.30 2.04
N PRO A 174 14.49 11.56 2.26
CA PRO A 174 14.94 12.35 3.40
C PRO A 174 14.27 13.73 3.46
N ASP A 175 13.77 14.10 4.63
CA ASP A 175 13.08 15.36 4.88
C ASP A 175 13.85 16.26 5.86
N LEU A 176 13.44 17.54 5.96
CA LEU A 176 14.07 18.50 6.86
C LEU A 176 13.78 18.20 8.34
N LYS A 177 12.75 17.44 8.65
CA LYS A 177 12.32 17.18 10.04
C LYS A 177 13.00 15.95 10.63
N TYR A 178 13.10 14.89 9.86
CA TYR A 178 13.60 13.60 10.32
C TYR A 178 14.85 13.11 9.58
N GLY A 179 15.33 13.89 8.61
CA GLY A 179 16.44 13.49 7.76
C GLY A 179 16.16 12.13 7.11
N ARG A 180 17.04 11.17 7.31
CA ARG A 180 16.91 9.78 6.81
C ARG A 180 16.09 8.86 7.72
N GLY A 181 15.48 9.37 8.77
CA GLY A 181 14.90 8.55 9.84
C GLY A 181 13.92 7.47 9.38
N TYR A 182 13.07 7.75 8.38
CA TYR A 182 12.15 6.74 7.80
C TYR A 182 12.91 5.60 7.10
N LEU A 183 13.94 5.93 6.33
CA LEU A 183 14.78 4.95 5.63
C LEU A 183 15.62 4.12 6.59
N ASP A 184 16.19 4.76 7.62
CA ASP A 184 17.04 4.09 8.59
C ASP A 184 16.24 3.06 9.41
N VAL A 185 15.00 3.40 9.78
CA VAL A 185 14.09 2.47 10.45
C VAL A 185 13.71 1.31 9.53
N MET A 186 13.37 1.59 8.27
CA MET A 186 13.05 0.55 7.28
C MET A 186 14.23 -0.41 7.10
N ASN A 187 15.43 0.10 6.88
CA ASN A 187 16.64 -0.72 6.77
C ASN A 187 16.88 -1.59 8.01
N LYS A 188 16.65 -1.03 9.21
CA LYS A 188 16.75 -1.80 10.46
C LYS A 188 15.75 -2.95 10.53
N MET A 189 14.50 -2.73 10.10
CA MET A 189 13.46 -3.76 10.12
C MET A 189 13.76 -4.89 9.14
N LEU A 190 14.14 -4.55 7.90
CA LEU A 190 14.49 -5.53 6.87
C LEU A 190 15.74 -6.36 7.24
N ARG A 191 16.73 -5.76 7.91
CA ARG A 191 17.92 -6.50 8.39
C ARG A 191 17.60 -7.45 9.55
N LYS A 192 16.66 -7.11 10.42
CA LYS A 192 16.21 -8.00 11.50
C LYS A 192 15.61 -9.28 10.92
N GLU A 193 14.82 -9.18 9.85
CA GLU A 193 14.23 -10.34 9.17
C GLU A 193 15.29 -11.26 8.56
N ASN A 194 16.29 -10.71 7.91
CA ASN A 194 17.38 -11.53 7.36
C ASN A 194 18.06 -12.36 8.45
N VAL A 195 18.20 -11.84 9.66
CA VAL A 195 18.75 -12.57 10.81
C VAL A 195 17.81 -13.68 11.31
N TYR A 196 16.49 -13.50 11.23
CA TYR A 196 15.52 -14.56 11.58
C TYR A 196 15.51 -15.67 10.54
N ASN A 197 15.55 -15.33 9.24
CA ASN A 197 15.60 -16.32 8.16
C ASN A 197 16.90 -17.13 8.14
N GLU A 198 18.02 -16.54 8.53
CA GLU A 198 19.30 -17.26 8.67
C GLU A 198 19.33 -18.21 9.89
N ARG A 199 18.63 -17.89 10.98
CA ARG A 199 18.55 -18.74 12.19
C ARG A 199 17.58 -19.92 12.05
N GLY A 200 16.65 -19.88 11.12
CA GLY A 200 15.69 -20.97 10.84
C GLY A 200 16.20 -22.05 9.88
N LYS A 201 17.43 -21.93 9.38
CA LYS A 201 18.06 -22.90 8.45
C LYS A 201 19.02 -23.87 9.14
N TRP A 202 18.71 -24.27 10.41
CA TRP A 202 19.45 -25.31 11.12
C TRP A 202 18.56 -26.52 11.34
#